data_150a937b7be73b9bf8ac410f4f953db2
#
_entry.id   150a937b7be73b9bf8ac410f4f953db2
#
_cell.length_a   1.000
_cell.length_b   1.000
_cell.length_c   1.000
_cell.angle_alpha   90.00
_cell.angle_beta   90.00
_cell.angle_gamma   90.00
#
_symmetry.space_group_name_H-M   'P 1'
#
loop_
_entity.id
_entity.type
_entity.pdbx_description
1 polymer ?
#
loop_
_entity_poly.entity_id
_entity_poly.type
_entity_poly.pdbx_seq_one_letter_code
_entity_poly.pdbx_strand_id
1 'polypeptide(L)'
;MAVLVTGGAGYIGSHMVLALTDAGENVVVLDNLTTGFAWAVAPQAKLVKGDIADEALVERLIKENKIDAIVHFAGSIVVPDSVSDPLGYYNNNTVKSRALMAAAVKAGVKNFIFSSTAAVYGNPETMPVYETTAPAPISPYGTSKWMTEMMLRDSHAAYGLNYVALRYFNVAGADPKGRTGQSTPRATHLIKVACQTALGQRASMDVFGTDYDTPDGTCLRDYIHVSDLIAAHMDALRHLRGGGASGIFNCGYGKGYSVLEVIKAVERAHGGPVNHKLVPRRAGDPAAIIAGADQVRKVLGWQPKYQDLDFIVQSAFAWEKHLVRRNAA
;
A
#
# COMPACT_ATOMS: atom_id res chain seq x y z
N MET A 1 -20.90 -4.22 14.57
CA MET A 1 -19.59 -4.75 14.20
C MET A 1 -18.68 -3.58 13.91
N ALA A 2 -17.39 -3.72 14.09
CA ALA A 2 -16.44 -2.65 13.83
C ALA A 2 -15.15 -3.20 13.17
N VAL A 3 -14.44 -2.35 12.44
CA VAL A 3 -13.19 -2.70 11.77
C VAL A 3 -12.02 -2.03 12.48
N LEU A 4 -10.99 -2.81 12.82
CA LEU A 4 -9.70 -2.29 13.27
C LEU A 4 -8.80 -2.05 12.05
N VAL A 5 -8.39 -0.81 11.84
CA VAL A 5 -7.42 -0.43 10.81
C VAL A 5 -6.10 -0.09 11.48
N THR A 6 -5.09 -0.94 11.29
CA THR A 6 -3.75 -0.65 11.80
C THR A 6 -2.94 0.11 10.74
N GLY A 7 -2.17 1.12 11.16
CA GLY A 7 -1.52 2.02 10.21
C GLY A 7 -2.50 2.97 9.52
N GLY A 8 -3.66 3.21 10.14
CA GLY A 8 -4.76 4.00 9.56
C GLY A 8 -4.49 5.51 9.49
N ALA A 9 -3.42 6.00 10.08
CA ALA A 9 -2.95 7.38 9.95
C ALA A 9 -1.95 7.57 8.79
N GLY A 10 -1.52 6.48 8.14
CA GLY A 10 -0.64 6.48 6.98
C GLY A 10 -1.38 6.75 5.67
N TYR A 11 -0.64 6.76 4.55
CA TYR A 11 -1.18 7.07 3.21
C TYR A 11 -2.35 6.16 2.83
N ILE A 12 -2.11 4.86 2.66
CA ILE A 12 -3.15 3.92 2.22
C ILE A 12 -4.19 3.71 3.31
N GLY A 13 -3.74 3.60 4.58
CA GLY A 13 -4.63 3.39 5.71
C GLY A 13 -5.66 4.49 5.91
N SER A 14 -5.29 5.77 5.73
CA SER A 14 -6.24 6.89 5.86
C SER A 14 -7.34 6.86 4.78
N HIS A 15 -7.02 6.42 3.56
CA HIS A 15 -8.03 6.20 2.52
C HIS A 15 -8.98 5.04 2.88
N MET A 16 -8.45 3.97 3.51
CA MET A 16 -9.30 2.87 4.01
C MET A 16 -10.24 3.35 5.11
N VAL A 17 -9.73 4.14 6.06
CA VAL A 17 -10.54 4.73 7.13
C VAL A 17 -11.67 5.59 6.54
N LEU A 18 -11.36 6.45 5.56
CA LEU A 18 -12.38 7.25 4.85
C LEU A 18 -13.43 6.37 4.16
N ALA A 19 -13.01 5.33 3.43
CA ALA A 19 -13.94 4.46 2.72
C ALA A 19 -14.87 3.70 3.66
N LEU A 20 -14.34 3.19 4.77
CA LEU A 20 -15.14 2.52 5.80
C LEU A 20 -16.13 3.48 6.47
N THR A 21 -15.69 4.68 6.83
CA THR A 21 -16.59 5.69 7.46
C THR A 21 -17.65 6.21 6.47
N ASP A 22 -17.27 6.40 5.19
CA ASP A 22 -18.23 6.76 4.13
C ASP A 22 -19.28 5.64 3.91
N ALA A 23 -18.92 4.37 4.17
CA ALA A 23 -19.84 3.22 4.13
C ALA A 23 -20.65 3.01 5.42
N GLY A 24 -20.48 3.87 6.44
CA GLY A 24 -21.18 3.77 7.72
C GLY A 24 -20.63 2.72 8.68
N GLU A 25 -19.43 2.21 8.45
CA GLU A 25 -18.75 1.27 9.36
C GLU A 25 -18.23 1.99 10.61
N ASN A 26 -18.27 1.30 11.75
CA ASN A 26 -17.53 1.75 12.93
C ASN A 26 -16.05 1.42 12.77
N VAL A 27 -15.18 2.41 12.88
CA VAL A 27 -13.75 2.25 12.64
C VAL A 27 -12.93 2.62 13.87
N VAL A 28 -12.05 1.71 14.25
CA VAL A 28 -10.98 1.97 15.23
C VAL A 28 -9.66 1.95 14.49
N VAL A 29 -8.87 3.00 14.66
CA VAL A 29 -7.52 3.12 14.09
C VAL A 29 -6.51 2.87 15.20
N LEU A 30 -5.58 1.93 15.00
CA LEU A 30 -4.39 1.76 15.84
C LEU A 30 -3.16 2.16 15.04
N ASP A 31 -2.48 3.22 15.46
CA ASP A 31 -1.29 3.76 14.79
C ASP A 31 -0.32 4.33 15.82
N ASN A 32 0.97 4.12 15.65
CA ASN A 32 2.00 4.67 16.53
C ASN A 32 2.42 6.10 16.15
N LEU A 33 1.92 6.60 15.00
CA LEU A 33 2.19 7.91 14.42
C LEU A 33 3.67 8.18 14.09
N THR A 34 4.44 7.12 13.82
CA THR A 34 5.86 7.26 13.41
C THR A 34 5.98 7.91 12.04
N THR A 35 5.11 7.55 11.09
CA THR A 35 5.09 8.07 9.71
C THR A 35 3.71 8.58 9.30
N GLY A 36 2.68 8.22 10.04
CA GLY A 36 1.31 8.66 9.85
C GLY A 36 1.02 9.98 10.59
N PHE A 37 -0.11 10.60 10.24
CA PHE A 37 -0.56 11.87 10.79
C PHE A 37 -1.95 11.72 11.39
N ALA A 38 -2.13 12.12 12.64
CA ALA A 38 -3.43 12.08 13.32
C ALA A 38 -4.52 12.84 12.52
N TRP A 39 -4.15 13.94 11.88
CA TRP A 39 -5.07 14.75 11.07
C TRP A 39 -5.55 14.06 9.78
N ALA A 40 -4.85 13.00 9.31
CA ALA A 40 -5.26 12.23 8.13
C ALA A 40 -6.36 11.21 8.45
N VAL A 41 -6.62 10.95 9.72
CA VAL A 41 -7.68 10.04 10.17
C VAL A 41 -9.03 10.76 10.10
N ALA A 42 -10.02 10.12 9.47
CA ALA A 42 -11.38 10.67 9.40
C ALA A 42 -11.94 10.93 10.82
N PRO A 43 -12.59 12.08 11.06
CA PRO A 43 -13.05 12.46 12.41
C PRO A 43 -14.09 11.52 13.01
N GLN A 44 -14.77 10.71 12.17
CA GLN A 44 -15.73 9.69 12.60
C GLN A 44 -15.06 8.43 13.17
N ALA A 45 -13.76 8.21 12.87
CA ALA A 45 -13.02 7.06 13.35
C ALA A 45 -12.38 7.33 14.71
N LYS A 46 -12.34 6.32 15.57
CA LYS A 46 -11.66 6.38 16.86
C LYS A 46 -10.16 6.12 16.67
N LEU A 47 -9.32 7.16 16.79
CA LEU A 47 -7.86 7.02 16.77
C LEU A 47 -7.33 6.60 18.13
N VAL A 48 -6.55 5.53 18.17
CA VAL A 48 -5.78 5.07 19.32
C VAL A 48 -4.30 5.08 18.96
N LYS A 49 -3.51 5.88 19.68
CA LYS A 49 -2.06 5.87 19.55
C LYS A 49 -1.48 4.69 20.32
N GLY A 50 -0.81 3.77 19.62
CA GLY A 50 -0.22 2.57 20.22
C GLY A 50 0.51 1.70 19.22
N ASP A 51 1.17 0.66 19.72
CA ASP A 51 1.91 -0.30 18.90
C ASP A 51 1.07 -1.58 18.69
N ILE A 52 1.09 -2.13 17.49
CA ILE A 52 0.40 -3.39 17.16
C ILE A 52 0.99 -4.61 17.88
N ALA A 53 2.20 -4.49 18.43
CA ALA A 53 2.83 -5.53 19.24
C ALA A 53 2.33 -5.55 20.70
N ASP A 54 1.62 -4.54 21.15
CA ASP A 54 0.96 -4.55 22.46
C ASP A 54 -0.30 -5.43 22.41
N GLU A 55 -0.10 -6.75 22.60
CA GLU A 55 -1.18 -7.75 22.52
C GLU A 55 -2.33 -7.41 23.51
N ALA A 56 -2.02 -6.88 24.71
CA ALA A 56 -3.03 -6.53 25.69
C ALA A 56 -3.89 -5.35 25.21
N LEU A 57 -3.27 -4.32 24.60
CA LEU A 57 -3.98 -3.21 23.98
C LEU A 57 -4.88 -3.69 22.85
N VAL A 58 -4.34 -4.54 21.94
CA VAL A 58 -5.09 -5.06 20.79
C VAL A 58 -6.29 -5.89 21.25
N GLU A 59 -6.11 -6.82 22.21
CA GLU A 59 -7.21 -7.63 22.76
C GLU A 59 -8.31 -6.74 23.40
N ARG A 60 -7.88 -5.72 24.15
CA ARG A 60 -8.83 -4.77 24.75
C ARG A 60 -9.63 -4.02 23.68
N LEU A 61 -8.95 -3.49 22.65
CA LEU A 61 -9.63 -2.78 21.55
C LEU A 61 -10.63 -3.67 20.84
N ILE A 62 -10.27 -4.93 20.57
CA ILE A 62 -11.14 -5.91 19.91
C ILE A 62 -12.41 -6.12 20.76
N LYS A 63 -12.28 -6.39 22.05
CA LYS A 63 -13.40 -6.66 22.95
C LYS A 63 -14.30 -5.44 23.15
N GLU A 64 -13.73 -4.30 23.50
CA GLU A 64 -14.47 -3.07 23.81
C GLU A 64 -15.26 -2.55 22.60
N ASN A 65 -14.71 -2.66 21.39
CA ASN A 65 -15.33 -2.11 20.20
C ASN A 65 -16.03 -3.19 19.33
N LYS A 66 -16.07 -4.44 19.78
CA LYS A 66 -16.69 -5.59 19.03
C LYS A 66 -16.13 -5.70 17.61
N ILE A 67 -14.78 -5.66 17.49
CA ILE A 67 -14.06 -5.77 16.20
C ILE A 67 -14.30 -7.16 15.61
N ASP A 68 -14.78 -7.22 14.38
CA ASP A 68 -15.01 -8.47 13.64
C ASP A 68 -13.99 -8.68 12.50
N ALA A 69 -13.30 -7.61 12.10
CA ALA A 69 -12.29 -7.65 11.05
C ALA A 69 -11.12 -6.72 11.34
N ILE A 70 -9.93 -7.11 10.90
CA ILE A 70 -8.70 -6.29 10.94
C ILE A 70 -8.24 -6.02 9.52
N VAL A 71 -7.93 -4.76 9.20
CA VAL A 71 -7.24 -4.37 7.97
C VAL A 71 -5.86 -3.84 8.35
N HIS A 72 -4.82 -4.56 7.94
CA HIS A 72 -3.47 -4.36 8.45
C HIS A 72 -2.58 -3.67 7.42
N PHE A 73 -2.32 -2.36 7.63
CA PHE A 73 -1.40 -1.54 6.84
C PHE A 73 -0.11 -1.16 7.61
N ALA A 74 -0.09 -1.28 8.94
CA ALA A 74 1.07 -0.89 9.72
C ALA A 74 2.32 -1.67 9.29
N GLY A 75 3.42 -0.94 9.04
CA GLY A 75 4.69 -1.54 8.63
C GLY A 75 5.63 -0.55 7.96
N SER A 76 6.90 -0.89 7.94
CA SER A 76 7.95 -0.16 7.22
C SER A 76 7.92 -0.53 5.73
N ILE A 77 8.09 0.45 4.82
CA ILE A 77 7.83 0.27 3.39
C ILE A 77 8.99 0.71 2.48
N VAL A 78 10.05 1.31 3.02
CA VAL A 78 11.16 1.85 2.23
C VAL A 78 12.16 0.73 1.92
N VAL A 79 12.19 0.25 0.68
CA VAL A 79 13.01 -0.89 0.28
C VAL A 79 14.51 -0.69 0.56
N PRO A 80 15.16 0.45 0.19
CA PRO A 80 16.56 0.70 0.53
C PRO A 80 16.84 0.66 2.04
N ASP A 81 15.96 1.21 2.88
CA ASP A 81 16.11 1.18 4.33
C ASP A 81 16.07 -0.25 4.86
N SER A 82 15.29 -1.15 4.22
CA SER A 82 15.25 -2.56 4.61
C SER A 82 16.58 -3.29 4.38
N VAL A 83 17.37 -2.84 3.40
CA VAL A 83 18.69 -3.41 3.11
C VAL A 83 19.71 -2.94 4.14
N SER A 84 19.63 -1.68 4.58
CA SER A 84 20.53 -1.12 5.59
C SER A 84 20.19 -1.53 7.02
N ASP A 85 18.91 -1.79 7.32
CA ASP A 85 18.44 -2.28 8.64
C ASP A 85 17.46 -3.46 8.50
N PRO A 86 17.94 -4.64 8.10
CA PRO A 86 17.09 -5.81 7.89
C PRO A 86 16.42 -6.31 9.18
N LEU A 87 17.13 -6.27 10.31
CA LEU A 87 16.57 -6.75 11.59
C LEU A 87 15.46 -5.84 12.11
N GLY A 88 15.61 -4.52 11.96
CA GLY A 88 14.55 -3.55 12.25
C GLY A 88 13.30 -3.79 11.39
N TYR A 89 13.49 -4.11 10.10
CA TYR A 89 12.38 -4.46 9.20
C TYR A 89 11.68 -5.76 9.58
N TYR A 90 12.42 -6.84 9.88
CA TYR A 90 11.82 -8.08 10.37
C TYR A 90 11.10 -7.89 11.69
N ASN A 91 11.68 -7.13 12.64
CA ASN A 91 10.99 -6.82 13.88
C ASN A 91 9.69 -6.05 13.62
N ASN A 92 9.72 -4.97 12.84
CA ASN A 92 8.55 -4.11 12.65
C ASN A 92 7.48 -4.78 11.78
N ASN A 93 7.85 -5.46 10.69
CA ASN A 93 6.89 -6.02 9.74
C ASN A 93 6.46 -7.46 10.06
N THR A 94 7.38 -8.30 10.57
CA THR A 94 7.10 -9.73 10.79
C THR A 94 6.75 -10.01 12.24
N VAL A 95 7.62 -9.64 13.19
CA VAL A 95 7.42 -9.94 14.61
C VAL A 95 6.19 -9.23 15.18
N LYS A 96 6.02 -7.94 14.89
CA LYS A 96 4.84 -7.19 15.35
C LYS A 96 3.54 -7.63 14.67
N SER A 97 3.59 -8.01 13.37
CA SER A 97 2.41 -8.57 12.70
C SER A 97 2.03 -9.94 13.30
N ARG A 98 3.01 -10.75 13.70
CA ARG A 98 2.76 -12.00 14.43
C ARG A 98 2.05 -11.72 15.75
N ALA A 99 2.47 -10.73 16.53
CA ALA A 99 1.83 -10.35 17.79
C ALA A 99 0.37 -9.88 17.56
N LEU A 100 0.15 -9.04 16.55
CA LEU A 100 -1.20 -8.63 16.14
C LEU A 100 -2.10 -9.83 15.81
N MET A 101 -1.59 -10.80 15.03
CA MET A 101 -2.35 -12.01 14.67
C MET A 101 -2.65 -12.88 15.90
N ALA A 102 -1.68 -13.03 16.83
CA ALA A 102 -1.88 -13.79 18.06
C ALA A 102 -3.01 -13.18 18.91
N ALA A 103 -2.99 -11.86 19.10
CA ALA A 103 -4.04 -11.14 19.81
C ALA A 103 -5.41 -11.26 19.10
N ALA A 104 -5.42 -11.17 17.77
CA ALA A 104 -6.63 -11.34 16.97
C ALA A 104 -7.26 -12.72 17.14
N VAL A 105 -6.47 -13.78 17.03
CA VAL A 105 -6.89 -15.17 17.22
C VAL A 105 -7.44 -15.38 18.64
N LYS A 106 -6.68 -14.94 19.64
CA LYS A 106 -7.06 -15.07 21.06
C LYS A 106 -8.35 -14.31 21.38
N ALA A 107 -8.57 -13.15 20.77
CA ALA A 107 -9.79 -12.36 20.97
C ALA A 107 -10.95 -12.80 20.06
N GLY A 108 -10.77 -13.79 19.19
CA GLY A 108 -11.82 -14.40 18.37
C GLY A 108 -12.17 -13.63 17.09
N VAL A 109 -11.28 -12.75 16.59
CA VAL A 109 -11.47 -12.11 15.29
C VAL A 109 -11.42 -13.16 14.19
N LYS A 110 -12.34 -13.05 13.22
CA LYS A 110 -12.47 -14.06 12.15
C LYS A 110 -11.90 -13.63 10.82
N ASN A 111 -11.77 -12.31 10.56
CA ASN A 111 -11.43 -11.79 9.24
C ASN A 111 -10.19 -10.89 9.31
N PHE A 112 -9.19 -11.18 8.48
CA PHE A 112 -7.94 -10.43 8.44
C PHE A 112 -7.58 -10.07 7.00
N ILE A 113 -7.45 -8.78 6.70
CA ILE A 113 -7.04 -8.30 5.39
C ILE A 113 -5.65 -7.71 5.51
N PHE A 114 -4.73 -8.20 4.70
CA PHE A 114 -3.32 -7.86 4.76
C PHE A 114 -2.85 -7.09 3.54
N SER A 115 -2.21 -5.99 3.80
CA SER A 115 -1.49 -5.16 2.85
C SER A 115 -0.15 -5.82 2.51
N SER A 116 -0.14 -6.70 1.49
CA SER A 116 1.07 -7.31 0.94
C SER A 116 1.67 -6.47 -0.20
N THR A 117 2.54 -7.02 -1.02
CA THR A 117 3.32 -6.27 -2.01
C THR A 117 3.76 -7.14 -3.18
N ALA A 118 3.91 -6.55 -4.38
CA ALA A 118 4.58 -7.17 -5.52
C ALA A 118 6.07 -7.46 -5.26
N ALA A 119 6.70 -6.82 -4.26
CA ALA A 119 8.10 -7.08 -3.91
C ALA A 119 8.38 -8.52 -3.44
N VAL A 120 7.34 -9.31 -3.14
CA VAL A 120 7.47 -10.74 -2.86
C VAL A 120 7.94 -11.55 -4.07
N TYR A 121 7.71 -11.05 -5.29
CA TYR A 121 8.11 -11.75 -6.52
C TYR A 121 9.59 -11.55 -6.88
N GLY A 122 10.25 -10.52 -6.33
CA GLY A 122 11.63 -10.19 -6.66
C GLY A 122 11.81 -9.76 -8.12
N ASN A 123 12.66 -10.47 -8.85
CA ASN A 123 12.93 -10.27 -10.28
C ASN A 123 12.36 -11.42 -11.11
N PRO A 124 11.05 -11.46 -11.38
CA PRO A 124 10.44 -12.52 -12.16
C PRO A 124 10.88 -12.45 -13.64
N GLU A 125 11.05 -13.62 -14.27
CA GLU A 125 11.50 -13.73 -15.66
C GLU A 125 10.39 -13.41 -16.68
N THR A 126 9.14 -13.58 -16.29
CA THR A 126 7.98 -13.39 -17.17
C THR A 126 7.00 -12.34 -16.64
N MET A 127 6.42 -11.59 -17.57
CA MET A 127 5.37 -10.59 -17.30
C MET A 127 4.11 -10.92 -18.11
N PRO A 128 2.92 -10.65 -17.58
CA PRO A 128 2.64 -10.20 -16.22
C PRO A 128 2.89 -11.28 -15.16
N VAL A 129 3.14 -10.88 -13.88
CA VAL A 129 3.25 -11.82 -12.76
C VAL A 129 1.87 -12.19 -12.23
N TYR A 130 1.67 -13.46 -11.97
CA TYR A 130 0.43 -14.02 -11.42
C TYR A 130 0.65 -14.52 -9.99
N GLU A 131 -0.41 -14.80 -9.25
CA GLU A 131 -0.36 -15.35 -7.89
C GLU A 131 0.35 -16.71 -7.83
N THR A 132 0.37 -17.44 -8.95
CA THR A 132 1.09 -18.72 -9.13
C THR A 132 2.59 -18.56 -9.34
N THR A 133 3.07 -17.34 -9.63
CA THR A 133 4.52 -17.06 -9.72
C THR A 133 5.14 -17.25 -8.33
N ALA A 134 6.16 -18.09 -8.24
CA ALA A 134 6.83 -18.40 -6.98
C ALA A 134 7.42 -17.14 -6.33
N PRO A 135 7.16 -16.87 -5.06
CA PRO A 135 7.82 -15.78 -4.34
C PRO A 135 9.34 -15.98 -4.26
N ALA A 136 10.09 -14.97 -4.67
CA ALA A 136 11.55 -14.94 -4.61
C ALA A 136 12.03 -13.52 -4.24
N PRO A 137 11.67 -13.00 -3.05
CA PRO A 137 11.97 -11.63 -2.68
C PRO A 137 13.47 -11.37 -2.62
N ILE A 138 13.91 -10.23 -3.13
CA ILE A 138 15.32 -9.81 -3.18
C ILE A 138 15.65 -8.73 -2.14
N SER A 139 14.72 -8.40 -1.27
CA SER A 139 14.91 -7.42 -0.20
C SER A 139 14.28 -7.89 1.12
N PRO A 140 14.83 -7.47 2.27
CA PRO A 140 14.23 -7.77 3.57
C PRO A 140 12.77 -7.27 3.70
N TYR A 141 12.43 -6.16 3.05
CA TYR A 141 11.04 -5.70 2.95
C TYR A 141 10.14 -6.75 2.29
N GLY A 142 10.49 -7.21 1.08
CA GLY A 142 9.71 -8.23 0.36
C GLY A 142 9.61 -9.53 1.17
N THR A 143 10.74 -9.98 1.75
CA THR A 143 10.80 -11.17 2.61
C THR A 143 9.89 -11.04 3.83
N SER A 144 9.90 -9.89 4.52
CA SER A 144 9.07 -9.65 5.71
C SER A 144 7.57 -9.71 5.40
N LYS A 145 7.17 -9.22 4.24
CA LYS A 145 5.78 -9.30 3.77
C LYS A 145 5.38 -10.74 3.42
N TRP A 146 6.26 -11.47 2.73
CA TRP A 146 6.03 -12.88 2.41
C TRP A 146 5.95 -13.76 3.66
N MET A 147 6.82 -13.55 4.65
CA MET A 147 6.72 -14.23 5.96
C MET A 147 5.35 -13.99 6.61
N THR A 148 4.79 -12.79 6.49
CA THR A 148 3.46 -12.48 7.03
C THR A 148 2.35 -13.22 6.28
N GLU A 149 2.44 -13.38 4.95
CA GLU A 149 1.52 -14.22 4.19
C GLU A 149 1.57 -15.69 4.64
N MET A 150 2.77 -16.24 4.89
CA MET A 150 2.93 -17.61 5.39
C MET A 150 2.28 -17.76 6.78
N MET A 151 2.50 -16.81 7.69
CA MET A 151 1.85 -16.84 9.01
C MET A 151 0.33 -16.77 8.92
N LEU A 152 -0.24 -16.00 7.99
CA LEU A 152 -1.68 -15.94 7.77
C LEU A 152 -2.25 -17.27 7.25
N ARG A 153 -1.58 -17.90 6.28
CA ARG A 153 -1.95 -19.22 5.78
C ARG A 153 -1.96 -20.27 6.90
N ASP A 154 -0.91 -20.30 7.70
CA ASP A 154 -0.77 -21.28 8.77
C ASP A 154 -1.77 -21.00 9.92
N SER A 155 -2.03 -19.71 10.22
CA SER A 155 -3.06 -19.30 11.20
C SER A 155 -4.48 -19.61 10.71
N HIS A 156 -4.73 -19.55 9.42
CA HIS A 156 -6.00 -19.99 8.84
C HIS A 156 -6.20 -21.50 9.06
N ALA A 157 -5.19 -22.31 8.74
CA ALA A 157 -5.25 -23.76 8.89
C ALA A 157 -5.40 -24.19 10.36
N ALA A 158 -4.69 -23.53 11.27
CA ALA A 158 -4.65 -23.92 12.69
C ALA A 158 -5.81 -23.36 13.53
N TYR A 159 -6.25 -22.15 13.25
CA TYR A 159 -7.16 -21.39 14.13
C TYR A 159 -8.43 -20.89 13.42
N GLY A 160 -8.55 -21.09 12.11
CA GLY A 160 -9.68 -20.59 11.33
C GLY A 160 -9.73 -19.07 11.18
N LEU A 161 -8.56 -18.40 11.23
CA LEU A 161 -8.44 -16.99 10.91
C LEU A 161 -8.54 -16.80 9.39
N ASN A 162 -9.70 -16.38 8.89
CA ASN A 162 -9.88 -16.12 7.46
C ASN A 162 -9.07 -14.91 7.04
N TYR A 163 -8.44 -14.96 5.85
CA TYR A 163 -7.61 -13.86 5.39
C TYR A 163 -7.73 -13.59 3.89
N VAL A 164 -7.51 -12.34 3.52
CA VAL A 164 -7.15 -11.91 2.18
C VAL A 164 -5.85 -11.12 2.25
N ALA A 165 -4.84 -11.54 1.49
CA ALA A 165 -3.63 -10.77 1.28
C ALA A 165 -3.65 -10.16 -0.11
N LEU A 166 -3.52 -8.82 -0.21
CA LEU A 166 -3.47 -8.10 -1.48
C LEU A 166 -2.02 -7.73 -1.80
N ARG A 167 -1.47 -8.36 -2.84
CA ARG A 167 -0.15 -8.02 -3.40
C ARG A 167 -0.34 -6.89 -4.40
N TYR A 168 -0.20 -5.66 -3.96
CA TYR A 168 -0.32 -4.52 -4.84
C TYR A 168 1.04 -3.99 -5.32
N PHE A 169 0.99 -3.23 -6.41
CA PHE A 169 2.14 -2.72 -7.14
C PHE A 169 2.42 -1.26 -6.72
N ASN A 170 2.55 -0.34 -7.65
CA ASN A 170 2.92 1.04 -7.31
C ASN A 170 1.67 1.88 -7.01
N VAL A 171 1.37 2.10 -5.74
CA VAL A 171 0.20 2.89 -5.33
C VAL A 171 0.49 4.38 -5.49
N ALA A 172 -0.45 5.09 -6.11
CA ALA A 172 -0.34 6.53 -6.35
C ALA A 172 -1.71 7.22 -6.34
N GLY A 173 -1.73 8.53 -6.49
CA GLY A 173 -2.94 9.32 -6.45
C GLY A 173 -3.33 9.79 -5.04
N ALA A 174 -4.49 10.42 -4.95
CA ALA A 174 -5.09 10.90 -3.72
C ALA A 174 -6.61 10.75 -3.79
N ASP A 175 -7.28 10.95 -2.64
CA ASP A 175 -8.75 10.95 -2.63
C ASP A 175 -9.31 11.95 -3.66
N PRO A 176 -10.19 11.53 -4.57
CA PRO A 176 -10.75 12.43 -5.59
C PRO A 176 -11.50 13.64 -5.01
N LYS A 177 -11.95 13.56 -3.76
CA LYS A 177 -12.56 14.68 -3.02
C LYS A 177 -11.52 15.54 -2.27
N GLY A 178 -10.22 15.23 -2.39
CA GLY A 178 -9.13 16.01 -1.78
C GLY A 178 -9.04 15.94 -0.25
N ARG A 179 -9.61 14.93 0.39
CA ARG A 179 -9.63 14.80 1.86
C ARG A 179 -8.34 14.22 2.46
N THR A 180 -7.67 13.34 1.72
CA THR A 180 -6.39 12.72 2.11
C THR A 180 -5.56 12.31 0.89
N GLY A 181 -4.26 12.13 1.10
CA GLY A 181 -3.30 11.71 0.10
C GLY A 181 -1.95 11.40 0.72
N GLN A 182 -0.95 11.09 -0.13
CA GLN A 182 0.38 10.73 0.34
C GLN A 182 1.11 11.92 0.97
N SER A 183 1.22 11.93 2.29
CA SER A 183 1.80 13.03 3.06
C SER A 183 3.12 12.65 3.74
N THR A 184 3.56 11.39 3.66
CA THR A 184 4.77 10.87 4.30
C THR A 184 5.99 11.70 3.92
N PRO A 185 6.75 12.24 4.89
CA PRO A 185 8.01 12.93 4.63
C PRO A 185 9.04 11.97 4.00
N ARG A 186 9.91 12.49 3.16
CA ARG A 186 10.99 11.72 2.50
C ARG A 186 10.48 10.50 1.72
N ALA A 187 9.27 10.57 1.17
CA ALA A 187 8.76 9.51 0.32
C ALA A 187 9.61 9.36 -0.94
N THR A 188 9.82 8.09 -1.35
CA THR A 188 10.64 7.72 -2.51
C THR A 188 9.82 7.31 -3.73
N HIS A 189 8.49 7.38 -3.64
CA HIS A 189 7.58 7.00 -4.72
C HIS A 189 7.69 7.98 -5.89
N LEU A 190 7.86 7.44 -7.10
CA LEU A 190 8.16 8.20 -8.31
C LEU A 190 7.20 9.39 -8.53
N ILE A 191 5.90 9.16 -8.55
CA ILE A 191 4.91 10.21 -8.81
C ILE A 191 5.00 11.32 -7.77
N LYS A 192 5.16 11.00 -6.47
CA LYS A 192 5.31 12.01 -5.43
C LYS A 192 6.60 12.83 -5.61
N VAL A 193 7.72 12.15 -5.87
CA VAL A 193 9.01 12.82 -6.11
C VAL A 193 8.93 13.74 -7.33
N ALA A 194 8.32 13.30 -8.42
CA ALA A 194 8.12 14.09 -9.61
C ALA A 194 7.22 15.31 -9.37
N CYS A 195 6.11 15.15 -8.62
CA CYS A 195 5.23 16.26 -8.22
C CYS A 195 5.97 17.29 -7.34
N GLN A 196 6.77 16.82 -6.37
CA GLN A 196 7.60 17.71 -5.54
C GLN A 196 8.63 18.46 -6.35
N THR A 197 9.25 17.82 -7.34
CA THR A 197 10.21 18.47 -8.24
C THR A 197 9.51 19.51 -9.11
N ALA A 198 8.36 19.20 -9.69
CA ALA A 198 7.55 20.15 -10.46
C ALA A 198 7.14 21.37 -9.65
N LEU A 199 6.87 21.21 -8.36
CA LEU A 199 6.52 22.31 -7.44
C LEU A 199 7.73 23.05 -6.83
N GLY A 200 8.95 22.73 -7.27
CA GLY A 200 10.18 23.39 -6.78
C GLY A 200 10.59 23.00 -5.35
N GLN A 201 9.96 22.00 -4.74
CA GLN A 201 10.35 21.48 -3.42
C GLN A 201 11.64 20.65 -3.47
N ARG A 202 12.01 20.19 -4.68
CA ARG A 202 13.27 19.51 -5.02
C ARG A 202 13.86 20.16 -6.24
N ALA A 203 15.17 20.35 -6.26
CA ALA A 203 15.89 20.94 -7.41
C ALA A 203 15.82 20.03 -8.66
N SER A 204 15.87 18.71 -8.47
CA SER A 204 15.78 17.71 -9.52
C SER A 204 15.42 16.34 -8.92
N MET A 205 15.08 15.40 -9.81
CA MET A 205 14.93 13.98 -9.46
C MET A 205 15.87 13.11 -10.30
N ASP A 206 16.22 11.94 -9.81
CA ASP A 206 17.03 10.96 -10.53
C ASP A 206 16.16 9.95 -11.26
N VAL A 207 16.51 9.63 -12.52
CA VAL A 207 15.98 8.56 -13.35
C VAL A 207 17.02 7.46 -13.38
N PHE A 208 16.75 6.34 -12.70
CA PHE A 208 17.72 5.26 -12.50
C PHE A 208 17.67 4.24 -13.64
N GLY A 209 18.73 4.24 -14.48
CA GLY A 209 18.88 3.36 -15.64
C GLY A 209 18.06 3.82 -16.84
N THR A 210 18.71 3.82 -18.00
CA THR A 210 18.12 4.19 -19.30
C THR A 210 18.49 3.15 -20.38
N ASP A 211 18.94 2.00 -19.92
CA ASP A 211 19.46 0.89 -20.74
C ASP A 211 18.74 -0.43 -20.46
N TYR A 212 17.54 -0.39 -19.83
CA TYR A 212 16.68 -1.56 -19.69
C TYR A 212 16.09 -1.98 -21.05
N ASP A 213 15.80 -3.25 -21.20
CA ASP A 213 15.08 -3.78 -22.37
C ASP A 213 13.58 -3.43 -22.25
N THR A 214 13.29 -2.16 -22.53
CA THR A 214 11.96 -1.52 -22.46
C THR A 214 11.86 -0.45 -23.56
N PRO A 215 10.67 0.01 -23.94
CA PRO A 215 10.50 0.92 -25.08
C PRO A 215 11.30 2.23 -25.02
N ASP A 216 11.56 2.77 -23.82
CA ASP A 216 12.34 4.01 -23.65
C ASP A 216 13.60 3.82 -22.80
N GLY A 217 13.95 2.57 -22.49
CA GLY A 217 15.11 2.22 -21.69
C GLY A 217 14.93 2.36 -20.20
N THR A 218 13.79 2.90 -19.70
CA THR A 218 13.52 3.03 -18.26
C THR A 218 12.60 1.94 -17.75
N CYS A 219 12.60 1.69 -16.42
CA CYS A 219 11.80 0.61 -15.82
C CYS A 219 10.29 0.78 -16.05
N LEU A 220 9.60 -0.34 -16.27
CA LEU A 220 8.13 -0.38 -16.34
C LEU A 220 7.51 -0.77 -14.99
N ARG A 221 6.50 -0.04 -14.55
CA ARG A 221 5.75 -0.33 -13.31
C ARG A 221 4.25 -0.21 -13.54
N ASP A 222 3.49 -1.06 -12.86
CA ASP A 222 2.03 -1.00 -12.80
C ASP A 222 1.64 -0.01 -11.69
N TYR A 223 0.99 1.09 -12.07
CA TYR A 223 0.53 2.12 -11.13
C TYR A 223 -0.96 1.97 -10.87
N ILE A 224 -1.31 1.77 -9.62
CA ILE A 224 -2.70 1.65 -9.17
C ILE A 224 -3.11 2.91 -8.39
N HIS A 225 -4.29 3.47 -8.71
CA HIS A 225 -4.85 4.57 -7.93
C HIS A 225 -5.25 4.10 -6.54
N VAL A 226 -4.91 4.88 -5.51
CA VAL A 226 -5.16 4.50 -4.11
C VAL A 226 -6.63 4.19 -3.84
N SER A 227 -7.58 4.93 -4.45
CA SER A 227 -9.02 4.66 -4.26
C SER A 227 -9.46 3.33 -4.87
N ASP A 228 -8.87 2.88 -5.99
CA ASP A 228 -9.14 1.56 -6.55
C ASP A 228 -8.54 0.44 -5.72
N LEU A 229 -7.35 0.66 -5.15
CA LEU A 229 -6.77 -0.26 -4.19
C LEU A 229 -7.67 -0.40 -2.95
N ILE A 230 -8.20 0.71 -2.44
CA ILE A 230 -9.12 0.68 -1.30
C ILE A 230 -10.44 -0.02 -1.66
N ALA A 231 -10.94 0.16 -2.88
CA ALA A 231 -12.10 -0.61 -3.34
C ALA A 231 -11.84 -2.12 -3.27
N ALA A 232 -10.64 -2.59 -3.66
CA ALA A 232 -10.25 -4.00 -3.52
C ALA A 232 -10.22 -4.47 -2.05
N HIS A 233 -9.77 -3.62 -1.11
CA HIS A 233 -9.82 -3.94 0.33
C HIS A 233 -11.26 -4.01 0.86
N MET A 234 -12.15 -3.12 0.40
CA MET A 234 -13.58 -3.16 0.74
C MET A 234 -14.25 -4.40 0.17
N ASP A 235 -13.88 -4.81 -1.05
CA ASP A 235 -14.36 -6.05 -1.67
C ASP A 235 -13.85 -7.28 -0.91
N ALA A 236 -12.59 -7.28 -0.49
CA ALA A 236 -12.01 -8.33 0.36
C ALA A 236 -12.75 -8.44 1.71
N LEU A 237 -13.09 -7.32 2.34
CA LEU A 237 -13.87 -7.32 3.60
C LEU A 237 -15.25 -7.91 3.39
N ARG A 238 -15.96 -7.53 2.32
CA ARG A 238 -17.28 -8.09 1.97
C ARG A 238 -17.20 -9.58 1.67
N HIS A 239 -16.17 -9.99 0.91
CA HIS A 239 -15.93 -11.40 0.57
C HIS A 239 -15.74 -12.26 1.82
N LEU A 240 -14.87 -11.87 2.75
CA LEU A 240 -14.63 -12.62 3.98
C LEU A 240 -15.85 -12.64 4.91
N ARG A 241 -16.54 -11.52 5.09
CA ARG A 241 -17.77 -11.43 5.88
C ARG A 241 -18.92 -12.26 5.28
N GLY A 242 -18.91 -12.45 3.96
CA GLY A 242 -19.82 -13.33 3.22
C GLY A 242 -19.45 -14.82 3.29
N GLY A 243 -18.38 -15.20 4.01
CA GLY A 243 -17.91 -16.59 4.09
C GLY A 243 -17.06 -17.01 2.90
N GLY A 244 -16.55 -16.08 2.12
CA GLY A 244 -15.65 -16.35 1.00
C GLY A 244 -14.31 -16.95 1.45
N ALA A 245 -13.69 -17.73 0.57
CA ALA A 245 -12.45 -18.43 0.86
C ALA A 245 -11.27 -17.48 1.06
N SER A 246 -10.38 -17.82 1.99
CA SER A 246 -9.10 -17.15 2.19
C SER A 246 -8.22 -17.24 0.94
N GLY A 247 -7.45 -16.20 0.65
CA GLY A 247 -6.59 -16.19 -0.53
C GLY A 247 -5.62 -15.02 -0.60
N ILE A 248 -4.74 -15.11 -1.60
CA ILE A 248 -3.79 -14.08 -1.96
C ILE A 248 -4.16 -13.60 -3.36
N PHE A 249 -4.20 -12.28 -3.58
CA PHE A 249 -4.60 -11.70 -4.85
C PHE A 249 -3.66 -10.57 -5.26
N ASN A 250 -3.27 -10.56 -6.53
CA ASN A 250 -2.59 -9.43 -7.13
C ASN A 250 -3.57 -8.28 -7.34
N CYS A 251 -3.15 -7.05 -7.02
CA CYS A 251 -3.96 -5.87 -7.17
C CYS A 251 -3.20 -4.81 -7.98
N GLY A 252 -3.49 -4.73 -9.27
CA GLY A 252 -2.93 -3.82 -10.26
C GLY A 252 -3.81 -3.75 -11.49
N TYR A 253 -3.43 -2.96 -12.46
CA TYR A 253 -4.25 -2.82 -13.67
C TYR A 253 -3.85 -3.75 -14.80
N GLY A 254 -2.66 -4.36 -14.73
CA GLY A 254 -2.09 -5.15 -15.80
C GLY A 254 -1.47 -4.29 -16.90
N LYS A 255 -1.17 -3.03 -16.61
CA LYS A 255 -0.56 -2.08 -17.54
C LYS A 255 0.67 -1.44 -16.92
N GLY A 256 1.81 -1.58 -17.61
CA GLY A 256 3.07 -0.94 -17.23
C GLY A 256 3.20 0.44 -17.83
N TYR A 257 3.74 1.37 -17.05
CA TYR A 257 4.20 2.67 -17.51
C TYR A 257 5.66 2.87 -17.14
N SER A 258 6.42 3.49 -18.05
CA SER A 258 7.83 3.79 -17.84
C SER A 258 8.03 4.99 -16.90
N VAL A 259 9.26 5.14 -16.40
CA VAL A 259 9.61 6.32 -15.58
C VAL A 259 9.43 7.62 -16.37
N LEU A 260 9.84 7.64 -17.67
CA LEU A 260 9.71 8.84 -18.50
C LEU A 260 8.25 9.12 -18.87
N GLU A 261 7.40 8.11 -19.07
CA GLU A 261 5.96 8.31 -19.27
C GLU A 261 5.30 8.96 -18.05
N VAL A 262 5.69 8.54 -16.85
CA VAL A 262 5.21 9.17 -15.60
C VAL A 262 5.67 10.61 -15.49
N ILE A 263 6.93 10.90 -15.79
CA ILE A 263 7.45 12.28 -15.78
C ILE A 263 6.64 13.15 -16.76
N LYS A 264 6.41 12.68 -18.00
CA LYS A 264 5.58 13.38 -18.98
C LYS A 264 4.14 13.62 -18.50
N ALA A 265 3.56 12.68 -17.77
CA ALA A 265 2.23 12.88 -17.19
C ALA A 265 2.25 13.97 -16.10
N VAL A 266 3.31 14.05 -15.28
CA VAL A 266 3.48 15.13 -14.30
C VAL A 266 3.70 16.48 -15.00
N GLU A 267 4.48 16.52 -16.08
CA GLU A 267 4.68 17.73 -16.91
C GLU A 267 3.35 18.25 -17.47
N ARG A 268 2.49 17.36 -17.96
CA ARG A 268 1.12 17.76 -18.40
C ARG A 268 0.29 18.32 -17.25
N ALA A 269 0.32 17.71 -16.08
CA ALA A 269 -0.43 18.16 -14.90
C ALA A 269 0.10 19.48 -14.32
N HIS A 270 1.42 19.70 -14.43
CA HIS A 270 2.10 20.90 -13.96
C HIS A 270 1.98 22.08 -14.97
N GLY A 271 2.01 21.79 -16.27
CA GLY A 271 2.09 22.77 -17.35
C GLY A 271 3.51 23.27 -17.63
N GLY A 272 4.53 22.48 -17.32
CA GLY A 272 5.94 22.82 -17.52
C GLY A 272 6.86 21.63 -17.27
N PRO A 273 8.18 21.75 -17.57
CA PRO A 273 9.12 20.67 -17.47
C PRO A 273 9.40 20.26 -16.02
N VAL A 274 9.71 18.96 -15.82
CA VAL A 274 10.19 18.40 -14.56
C VAL A 274 11.69 18.13 -14.65
N ASN A 275 12.49 18.83 -13.87
CA ASN A 275 13.93 18.67 -13.85
C ASN A 275 14.33 17.27 -13.40
N HIS A 276 15.04 16.53 -14.25
CA HIS A 276 15.52 15.20 -13.91
C HIS A 276 16.93 14.95 -14.44
N LYS A 277 17.64 14.00 -13.83
CA LYS A 277 18.98 13.56 -14.22
C LYS A 277 18.93 12.07 -14.52
N LEU A 278 19.54 11.67 -15.62
CA LEU A 278 19.75 10.27 -15.95
C LEU A 278 20.96 9.76 -15.16
N VAL A 279 20.77 8.71 -14.38
CA VAL A 279 21.81 8.11 -13.54
C VAL A 279 21.89 6.60 -13.78
N PRO A 280 23.00 5.91 -13.41
CA PRO A 280 23.11 4.47 -13.56
C PRO A 280 21.96 3.69 -12.89
N ARG A 281 21.75 2.44 -13.32
CA ARG A 281 20.75 1.54 -12.69
C ARG A 281 20.95 1.46 -11.18
N ARG A 282 19.84 1.43 -10.46
CA ARG A 282 19.84 1.08 -9.03
C ARG A 282 19.85 -0.45 -8.91
N ALA A 283 20.74 -0.97 -8.05
CA ALA A 283 20.83 -2.40 -7.81
C ALA A 283 19.47 -2.96 -7.32
N GLY A 284 19.05 -4.08 -7.91
CA GLY A 284 17.82 -4.76 -7.54
C GLY A 284 16.53 -4.23 -8.17
N ASP A 285 16.60 -3.21 -9.06
CA ASP A 285 15.41 -2.79 -9.81
C ASP A 285 15.18 -3.72 -11.02
N PRO A 286 14.01 -4.42 -11.10
CA PRO A 286 13.65 -5.19 -12.28
C PRO A 286 13.29 -4.26 -13.45
N ALA A 287 13.56 -4.70 -14.69
CA ALA A 287 13.18 -3.96 -15.89
C ALA A 287 11.68 -3.68 -15.96
N ALA A 288 10.87 -4.67 -15.59
CA ALA A 288 9.41 -4.54 -15.54
C ALA A 288 8.86 -5.30 -14.33
N ILE A 289 7.75 -4.79 -13.77
CA ILE A 289 6.90 -5.55 -12.85
C ILE A 289 5.45 -5.12 -13.02
N ILE A 290 4.63 -6.02 -13.59
CA ILE A 290 3.25 -5.75 -14.04
C ILE A 290 2.35 -6.86 -13.51
N ALA A 291 1.17 -6.52 -13.00
CA ALA A 291 0.22 -7.44 -12.39
C ALA A 291 -0.53 -8.28 -13.41
N GLY A 292 -0.62 -9.59 -13.20
CA GLY A 292 -1.76 -10.38 -13.66
C GLY A 292 -2.84 -10.30 -12.60
N ALA A 293 -3.91 -9.53 -12.84
CA ALA A 293 -4.93 -9.17 -11.84
C ALA A 293 -6.32 -9.76 -12.16
N ASP A 294 -6.36 -10.96 -12.74
CA ASP A 294 -7.62 -11.60 -13.10
C ASP A 294 -8.35 -12.18 -11.90
N GLN A 295 -7.60 -12.73 -10.93
CA GLN A 295 -8.18 -13.38 -9.76
C GLN A 295 -8.90 -12.38 -8.84
N VAL A 296 -8.34 -11.21 -8.59
CA VAL A 296 -8.99 -10.17 -7.76
C VAL A 296 -10.32 -9.73 -8.37
N ARG A 297 -10.40 -9.62 -9.71
CA ARG A 297 -11.64 -9.29 -10.43
C ARG A 297 -12.65 -10.43 -10.36
N LYS A 298 -12.21 -11.66 -10.62
CA LYS A 298 -13.06 -12.84 -10.67
C LYS A 298 -13.61 -13.23 -9.29
N VAL A 299 -12.77 -13.23 -8.26
CA VAL A 299 -13.12 -13.75 -6.92
C VAL A 299 -13.71 -12.68 -6.03
N LEU A 300 -13.11 -11.48 -6.00
CA LEU A 300 -13.59 -10.39 -5.15
C LEU A 300 -14.61 -9.48 -5.85
N GLY A 301 -14.80 -9.62 -7.17
CA GLY A 301 -15.68 -8.75 -7.95
C GLY A 301 -15.13 -7.33 -8.15
N TRP A 302 -13.82 -7.13 -7.95
CA TRP A 302 -13.19 -5.83 -8.03
C TRP A 302 -13.30 -5.18 -9.41
N GLN A 303 -13.78 -3.95 -9.45
CA GLN A 303 -13.96 -3.16 -10.67
C GLN A 303 -13.26 -1.79 -10.50
N PRO A 304 -12.02 -1.63 -10.99
CA PRO A 304 -11.28 -0.39 -10.88
C PRO A 304 -11.92 0.72 -11.74
N LYS A 305 -11.85 1.96 -11.26
CA LYS A 305 -12.47 3.14 -11.90
C LYS A 305 -11.44 4.16 -12.40
N TYR A 306 -10.23 4.16 -11.87
CA TYR A 306 -9.25 5.23 -12.05
C TYR A 306 -7.97 4.72 -12.73
N GLN A 307 -8.10 3.98 -13.85
CA GLN A 307 -6.99 3.31 -14.54
C GLN A 307 -6.14 4.24 -15.42
N ASP A 308 -6.55 5.49 -15.55
CA ASP A 308 -5.83 6.47 -16.39
C ASP A 308 -4.66 7.09 -15.62
N LEU A 309 -3.44 7.03 -16.19
CA LEU A 309 -2.23 7.59 -15.59
C LEU A 309 -2.36 9.10 -15.36
N ASP A 310 -2.95 9.83 -16.29
CA ASP A 310 -3.10 11.28 -16.16
C ASP A 310 -4.01 11.63 -14.98
N PHE A 311 -5.11 10.89 -14.79
CA PHE A 311 -5.96 11.06 -13.61
C PHE A 311 -5.22 10.74 -12.29
N ILE A 312 -4.46 9.62 -12.25
CA ILE A 312 -3.66 9.25 -11.08
C ILE A 312 -2.69 10.38 -10.72
N VAL A 313 -1.97 10.89 -11.72
CA VAL A 313 -0.99 11.96 -11.54
C VAL A 313 -1.67 13.28 -11.14
N GLN A 314 -2.77 13.66 -11.79
CA GLN A 314 -3.51 14.89 -11.47
C GLN A 314 -3.99 14.91 -10.02
N SER A 315 -4.54 13.79 -9.53
CA SER A 315 -4.98 13.68 -8.14
C SER A 315 -3.82 13.78 -7.14
N ALA A 316 -2.68 13.12 -7.45
CA ALA A 316 -1.46 13.23 -6.64
C ALA A 316 -0.89 14.65 -6.63
N PHE A 317 -0.85 15.30 -7.78
CA PHE A 317 -0.34 16.66 -7.95
C PHE A 317 -1.22 17.70 -7.23
N ALA A 318 -2.55 17.55 -7.31
CA ALA A 318 -3.48 18.40 -6.58
C ALA A 318 -3.28 18.29 -5.06
N TRP A 319 -3.06 17.05 -4.57
CA TRP A 319 -2.76 16.82 -3.16
C TRP A 319 -1.42 17.42 -2.75
N GLU A 320 -0.37 17.31 -3.56
CA GLU A 320 0.93 17.91 -3.24
C GLU A 320 0.83 19.44 -3.15
N LYS A 321 0.06 20.09 -4.04
CA LYS A 321 -0.27 21.53 -3.92
C LYS A 321 -1.01 21.86 -2.62
N HIS A 322 -1.92 21.00 -2.19
CA HIS A 322 -2.63 21.16 -0.91
C HIS A 322 -1.64 21.11 0.27
N LEU A 323 -0.71 20.16 0.25
CA LEU A 323 0.31 20.02 1.33
C LEU A 323 1.23 21.25 1.42
N VAL A 324 1.64 21.83 0.29
CA VAL A 324 2.43 23.08 0.28
C VAL A 324 1.68 24.18 1.05
N ARG A 325 0.41 24.39 0.75
CA ARG A 325 -0.42 25.41 1.40
C ARG A 325 -0.62 25.12 2.88
N ARG A 326 -0.88 23.86 3.23
CA ARG A 326 -1.06 23.43 4.61
C ARG A 326 0.19 23.63 5.47
N ASN A 327 1.37 23.34 4.92
CA ASN A 327 2.64 23.45 5.64
C ASN A 327 3.14 24.90 5.71
N ALA A 328 2.58 25.82 4.92
CA ALA A 328 2.89 27.25 4.94
C ALA A 328 1.97 28.05 5.90
N ALA A 329 0.86 27.46 6.34
CA ALA A 329 -0.10 28.02 7.31
C ALA A 329 0.23 27.56 8.75
#